data_54337f79fe99e1f8b3ec44d52faf4140
#
_entry.id   54337f79fe99e1f8b3ec44d52faf4140
#
_cell.length_a   1.000
_cell.length_b   1.000
_cell.length_c   1.000
_cell.angle_alpha   90.00
_cell.angle_beta   90.00
_cell.angle_gamma   90.00
#
_symmetry.space_group_name_H-M   'P 1'
#
loop_
_entity.id
_entity.type
_entity.pdbx_description
1 polymer ?
#
loop_
_entity_poly.entity_id
_entity_poly.type
_entity_poly.pdbx_seq_one_letter_code
_entity_poly.pdbx_strand_id
1 'polypeptide(L)'
;GYSYIILFDDYNKIDLTLLPLEELGNYLNDDKLIKIILDKDGRIQQAVVPTDMDYHIRKPSAREYDDCCNEFWNTTTYVVKGLCRKEILFAIDHFNQIVRHELLRMISWKVGIETGFKLSVGKNYKFIERYISEDLWEKLLSTYRMDSYENIWEALFLCHQLFRAVSGEVAERLHYAYPE
;
A
#
# COMPACT_ATOMS: atom_id res chain seq x y z
N GLY A 1 20.66 2.42 17.93
CA GLY A 1 19.82 3.55 18.38
C GLY A 1 18.74 3.13 19.36
N TYR A 2 18.19 4.10 20.10
CA TYR A 2 17.07 3.91 21.02
C TYR A 2 15.91 4.78 20.55
N SER A 3 14.68 4.23 20.58
CA SER A 3 13.48 4.96 20.21
C SER A 3 12.50 5.05 21.38
N TYR A 4 11.93 6.21 21.57
CA TYR A 4 10.94 6.51 22.61
C TYR A 4 9.68 7.05 21.94
N ILE A 5 8.52 6.56 22.35
CA ILE A 5 7.22 7.10 21.98
C ILE A 5 6.72 7.89 23.18
N ILE A 6 6.56 9.20 23.02
CA ILE A 6 6.11 10.12 24.05
C ILE A 6 4.72 10.61 23.67
N LEU A 7 3.74 10.37 24.52
CA LEU A 7 2.38 10.88 24.39
C LEU A 7 2.16 11.93 25.49
N PHE A 8 1.76 13.12 25.10
CA PHE A 8 1.47 14.24 26.00
C PHE A 8 -0.01 14.28 26.37
N ASP A 9 -0.34 14.96 27.47
CA ASP A 9 -1.73 15.10 27.96
C ASP A 9 -2.63 15.86 26.98
N ASP A 10 -2.06 16.67 26.10
CA ASP A 10 -2.75 17.39 25.01
C ASP A 10 -2.92 16.54 23.73
N TYR A 11 -2.69 15.22 23.82
CA TYR A 11 -2.74 14.24 22.73
C TYR A 11 -1.67 14.40 21.64
N ASN A 12 -0.69 15.30 21.83
CA ASN A 12 0.46 15.36 20.94
C ASN A 12 1.36 14.13 21.15
N LYS A 13 1.90 13.61 20.07
CA LYS A 13 2.82 12.46 20.07
C LYS A 13 4.16 12.85 19.47
N ILE A 14 5.23 12.48 20.15
CA ILE A 14 6.59 12.59 19.62
C ILE A 14 7.21 11.19 19.59
N ASP A 15 7.71 10.80 18.43
CA ASP A 15 8.56 9.64 18.26
C ASP A 15 10.02 10.13 18.24
N LEU A 16 10.73 9.95 19.36
CA LEU A 16 12.12 10.37 19.51
C LEU A 16 13.05 9.20 19.27
N THR A 17 13.96 9.35 18.31
CA THR A 17 15.02 8.37 18.06
C THR A 17 16.39 8.99 18.36
N LEU A 18 17.17 8.35 19.21
CA LEU A 18 18.56 8.70 19.51
C LEU A 18 19.48 7.81 18.69
N LEU A 19 20.35 8.40 17.89
CA LEU A 19 21.28 7.70 17.03
C LEU A 19 22.73 7.98 17.46
N PRO A 20 23.62 6.96 17.41
CA PRO A 20 25.05 7.18 17.48
C PRO A 20 25.51 8.08 16.33
N LEU A 21 26.54 8.90 16.57
CA LEU A 21 27.03 9.84 15.56
C LEU A 21 27.57 9.18 14.30
N GLU A 22 28.14 8.00 14.43
CA GLU A 22 28.64 7.17 13.33
C GLU A 22 27.51 6.72 12.36
N GLU A 23 26.26 6.67 12.82
CA GLU A 23 25.10 6.30 11.99
C GLU A 23 24.48 7.52 11.26
N LEU A 24 24.92 8.76 11.57
CA LEU A 24 24.32 9.97 11.00
C LEU A 24 24.28 9.98 9.48
N GLY A 25 25.38 9.58 8.84
CA GLY A 25 25.48 9.54 7.37
C GLY A 25 24.49 8.58 6.74
N ASN A 26 24.33 7.39 7.33
CA ASN A 26 23.35 6.41 6.86
C ASN A 26 21.94 6.91 7.06
N TYR A 27 21.64 7.46 8.23
CA TYR A 27 20.31 8.01 8.57
C TYR A 27 19.87 9.12 7.62
N LEU A 28 20.77 10.04 7.24
CA LEU A 28 20.45 11.11 6.30
C LEU A 28 20.23 10.63 4.86
N ASN A 29 20.73 9.45 4.52
CA ASN A 29 20.56 8.86 3.19
C ASN A 29 19.41 7.85 3.10
N ASP A 30 18.92 7.33 4.24
CA ASP A 30 17.90 6.28 4.29
C ASP A 30 16.51 6.81 3.92
N ASP A 31 16.13 7.96 4.45
CA ASP A 31 14.85 8.62 4.16
C ASP A 31 15.09 10.07 3.73
N LYS A 32 14.68 10.41 2.51
CA LYS A 32 14.82 11.79 1.99
C LYS A 32 13.74 12.73 2.49
N LEU A 33 12.71 12.25 3.19
CA LEU A 33 11.69 13.09 3.80
C LEU A 33 12.16 13.59 5.19
N ILE A 34 13.37 14.16 5.22
CA ILE A 34 14.03 14.68 6.42
C ILE A 34 14.13 16.20 6.35
N LYS A 35 13.84 16.87 7.46
CA LYS A 35 14.10 18.28 7.64
C LYS A 35 15.07 18.50 8.80
N ILE A 36 16.22 19.14 8.53
CA ILE A 36 17.15 19.55 9.57
C ILE A 36 16.58 20.78 10.30
N ILE A 37 16.35 20.64 11.59
CA ILE A 37 15.83 21.74 12.43
C ILE A 37 17.00 22.49 13.08
N LEU A 38 18.02 21.76 13.52
CA LEU A 38 19.17 22.36 14.22
C LEU A 38 20.42 21.46 14.02
N ASP A 39 21.52 22.08 13.63
CA ASP A 39 22.86 21.47 13.58
C ASP A 39 23.83 22.37 14.39
N LYS A 40 23.97 22.07 15.68
CA LYS A 40 24.81 22.87 16.59
C LYS A 40 26.31 22.76 16.29
N ASP A 41 26.73 21.62 15.80
CA ASP A 41 28.16 21.29 15.63
C ASP A 41 28.63 21.42 14.18
N GLY A 42 27.74 21.81 13.24
CA GLY A 42 28.06 21.94 11.82
C GLY A 42 28.47 20.64 11.18
N ARG A 43 27.86 19.52 11.58
CA ARG A 43 28.22 18.17 11.11
C ARG A 43 27.61 17.83 9.75
N ILE A 44 26.57 18.52 9.35
CA ILE A 44 25.82 18.29 8.11
C ILE A 44 26.36 19.25 7.04
N GLN A 45 27.23 18.72 6.19
CA GLN A 45 27.94 19.54 5.19
C GLN A 45 27.11 19.87 3.96
N GLN A 46 26.03 19.11 3.69
CA GLN A 46 25.18 19.32 2.52
C GLN A 46 23.76 19.72 2.94
N ALA A 47 23.19 20.67 2.21
CA ALA A 47 21.79 21.03 2.40
C ALA A 47 20.88 19.84 2.06
N VAL A 48 20.09 19.40 3.04
CA VAL A 48 19.08 18.35 2.85
C VAL A 48 17.77 19.04 2.44
N VAL A 49 17.31 18.77 1.23
CA VAL A 49 16.01 19.24 0.73
C VAL A 49 15.02 18.09 0.90
N PRO A 50 14.01 18.24 1.78
CA PRO A 50 13.00 17.19 1.97
C PRO A 50 12.28 16.86 0.68
N THR A 51 12.13 15.58 0.37
CA THR A 51 11.37 15.09 -0.77
C THR A 51 10.68 13.77 -0.44
N ASP A 52 9.47 13.58 -0.96
CA ASP A 52 8.70 12.36 -0.81
C ASP A 52 8.89 11.38 -1.99
N MET A 53 9.86 11.64 -2.86
CA MET A 53 10.08 10.83 -4.08
C MET A 53 10.26 9.33 -3.81
N ASP A 54 10.87 8.97 -2.69
CA ASP A 54 11.10 7.56 -2.32
C ASP A 54 9.79 6.81 -1.99
N TYR A 55 8.72 7.55 -1.71
CA TYR A 55 7.37 7.04 -1.41
C TYR A 55 6.42 7.05 -2.61
N HIS A 56 6.85 7.57 -3.76
CA HIS A 56 6.04 7.59 -4.96
C HIS A 56 5.68 6.17 -5.41
N ILE A 57 4.51 6.04 -6.01
CA ILE A 57 4.11 4.79 -6.67
C ILE A 57 5.16 4.47 -7.73
N ARG A 58 5.75 3.28 -7.66
CA ARG A 58 6.71 2.82 -8.68
C ARG A 58 5.96 2.19 -9.82
N LYS A 59 6.38 2.51 -11.06
CA LYS A 59 5.87 1.82 -12.24
C LYS A 59 6.26 0.35 -12.16
N PRO A 60 5.29 -0.59 -12.21
CA PRO A 60 5.63 -2.00 -12.18
C PRO A 60 6.37 -2.40 -13.46
N SER A 61 7.24 -3.39 -13.35
CA SER A 61 7.67 -4.19 -14.49
C SER A 61 6.56 -5.13 -14.93
N ALA A 62 6.66 -5.68 -16.14
CA ALA A 62 5.71 -6.69 -16.61
C ALA A 62 5.67 -7.92 -15.68
N ARG A 63 6.82 -8.30 -15.12
CA ARG A 63 6.91 -9.39 -14.14
C ARG A 63 6.18 -9.07 -12.83
N GLU A 64 6.39 -7.89 -12.26
CA GLU A 64 5.70 -7.49 -11.02
C GLU A 64 4.19 -7.42 -11.20
N TYR A 65 3.73 -7.00 -12.38
CA TYR A 65 2.32 -7.04 -12.76
C TYR A 65 1.79 -8.48 -12.81
N ASP A 66 2.50 -9.37 -13.48
CA ASP A 66 2.15 -10.79 -13.61
C ASP A 66 2.14 -11.49 -12.24
N ASP A 67 3.18 -11.26 -11.42
CA ASP A 67 3.26 -11.78 -10.06
C ASP A 67 2.07 -11.32 -9.20
N CYS A 68 1.65 -10.05 -9.32
CA CYS A 68 0.47 -9.52 -8.62
C CYS A 68 -0.83 -10.21 -9.08
N CYS A 69 -1.00 -10.42 -10.38
CA CYS A 69 -2.16 -11.14 -10.92
C CYS A 69 -2.19 -12.59 -10.43
N ASN A 70 -1.06 -13.28 -10.50
CA ASN A 70 -0.93 -14.65 -10.05
C ASN A 70 -1.21 -14.81 -8.57
N GLU A 71 -0.65 -13.93 -7.73
CA GLU A 71 -0.86 -13.98 -6.28
C GLU A 71 -2.31 -13.71 -5.90
N PHE A 72 -2.95 -12.73 -6.54
CA PHE A 72 -4.37 -12.45 -6.33
C PHE A 72 -5.23 -13.67 -6.64
N TRP A 73 -5.11 -14.26 -7.82
CA TRP A 73 -5.95 -15.37 -8.24
C TRP A 73 -5.64 -16.67 -7.49
N ASN A 74 -4.37 -16.95 -7.23
CA ASN A 74 -3.97 -18.12 -6.45
C ASN A 74 -4.55 -18.06 -5.03
N THR A 75 -4.37 -16.94 -4.33
CA THR A 75 -4.80 -16.82 -2.94
C THR A 75 -6.33 -16.78 -2.79
N THR A 76 -7.05 -16.32 -3.80
CA THR A 76 -8.51 -16.44 -3.87
C THR A 76 -8.98 -17.87 -3.60
N THR A 77 -8.26 -18.89 -4.08
CA THR A 77 -8.61 -20.30 -3.84
C THR A 77 -8.53 -20.70 -2.37
N TYR A 78 -7.62 -20.06 -1.61
CA TYR A 78 -7.51 -20.29 -0.15
C TYR A 78 -8.68 -19.65 0.61
N VAL A 79 -9.13 -18.47 0.17
CA VAL A 79 -10.34 -17.85 0.74
C VAL A 79 -11.56 -18.75 0.50
N VAL A 80 -11.76 -19.22 -0.72
CA VAL A 80 -12.83 -20.17 -1.07
C VAL A 80 -12.76 -21.45 -0.24
N LYS A 81 -11.56 -22.02 -0.09
CA LYS A 81 -11.33 -23.21 0.74
C LYS A 81 -11.74 -22.97 2.20
N GLY A 82 -11.36 -21.83 2.77
CA GLY A 82 -11.75 -21.46 4.15
C GLY A 82 -13.27 -21.32 4.30
N LEU A 83 -13.93 -20.65 3.34
CA LEU A 83 -15.38 -20.49 3.35
C LEU A 83 -16.12 -21.83 3.25
N CYS A 84 -15.70 -22.71 2.33
CA CYS A 84 -16.30 -24.04 2.16
C CYS A 84 -16.13 -24.94 3.39
N ARG A 85 -15.02 -24.77 4.13
CA ARG A 85 -14.72 -25.54 5.35
C ARG A 85 -15.30 -24.93 6.62
N LYS A 86 -15.97 -23.79 6.52
CA LYS A 86 -16.48 -23.03 7.68
C LYS A 86 -15.36 -22.52 8.61
N GLU A 87 -14.22 -22.17 8.03
CA GLU A 87 -13.04 -21.64 8.69
C GLU A 87 -12.98 -20.12 8.46
N ILE A 88 -13.90 -19.36 9.06
CA ILE A 88 -14.11 -17.93 8.75
C ILE A 88 -12.86 -17.09 8.98
N LEU A 89 -12.13 -17.29 10.09
CA LEU A 89 -10.93 -16.52 10.40
C LEU A 89 -9.81 -16.81 9.41
N PHE A 90 -9.65 -18.05 8.95
CA PHE A 90 -8.70 -18.41 7.91
C PHE A 90 -9.02 -17.72 6.59
N ALA A 91 -10.31 -17.68 6.21
CA ALA A 91 -10.75 -16.99 4.99
C ALA A 91 -10.49 -15.49 5.07
N ILE A 92 -10.83 -14.84 6.20
CA ILE A 92 -10.62 -13.41 6.44
C ILE A 92 -9.13 -13.06 6.39
N ASP A 93 -8.27 -13.87 7.02
CA ASP A 93 -6.83 -13.61 7.06
C ASP A 93 -6.23 -13.58 5.64
N HIS A 94 -6.45 -14.65 4.85
CA HIS A 94 -5.96 -14.71 3.47
C HIS A 94 -6.55 -13.59 2.60
N PHE A 95 -7.82 -13.27 2.80
CA PHE A 95 -8.46 -12.17 2.08
C PHE A 95 -7.78 -10.82 2.38
N ASN A 96 -7.58 -10.50 3.65
CA ASN A 96 -7.05 -9.20 4.04
C ASN A 96 -5.55 -9.06 3.80
N GLN A 97 -4.78 -10.12 4.09
CA GLN A 97 -3.31 -10.06 4.01
C GLN A 97 -2.82 -10.11 2.56
N ILE A 98 -3.52 -10.82 1.67
CA ILE A 98 -3.04 -11.06 0.32
C ILE A 98 -4.03 -10.53 -0.74
N VAL A 99 -5.24 -11.08 -0.83
CA VAL A 99 -6.18 -10.74 -1.93
C VAL A 99 -6.45 -9.23 -1.96
N ARG A 100 -6.77 -8.62 -0.82
CA ARG A 100 -7.00 -7.18 -0.73
C ARG A 100 -5.74 -6.38 -0.95
N HIS A 101 -4.61 -6.85 -0.45
CA HIS A 101 -3.33 -6.19 -0.65
C HIS A 101 -2.97 -6.08 -2.13
N GLU A 102 -3.13 -7.17 -2.90
CA GLU A 102 -2.86 -7.16 -4.34
C GLU A 102 -3.89 -6.31 -5.11
N LEU A 103 -5.17 -6.28 -4.68
CA LEU A 103 -6.15 -5.35 -5.26
C LEU A 103 -5.74 -3.89 -5.04
N LEU A 104 -5.36 -3.51 -3.81
CA LEU A 104 -4.91 -2.15 -3.50
C LEU A 104 -3.63 -1.78 -4.25
N ARG A 105 -2.71 -2.73 -4.39
CA ARG A 105 -1.49 -2.58 -5.19
C ARG A 105 -1.83 -2.30 -6.66
N MET A 106 -2.74 -3.06 -7.25
CA MET A 106 -3.20 -2.86 -8.63
C MET A 106 -3.90 -1.50 -8.81
N ILE A 107 -4.77 -1.10 -7.87
CA ILE A 107 -5.40 0.22 -7.88
C ILE A 107 -4.34 1.33 -7.77
N SER A 108 -3.30 1.15 -6.94
CA SER A 108 -2.23 2.14 -6.84
C SER A 108 -1.47 2.31 -8.17
N TRP A 109 -1.23 1.25 -8.92
CA TRP A 109 -0.63 1.34 -10.24
C TRP A 109 -1.50 2.09 -11.25
N LYS A 110 -2.83 1.90 -11.21
CA LYS A 110 -3.76 2.72 -11.99
C LYS A 110 -3.60 4.19 -11.65
N VAL A 111 -3.59 4.56 -10.36
CA VAL A 111 -3.33 5.94 -9.92
C VAL A 111 -1.94 6.41 -10.39
N GLY A 112 -0.93 5.57 -10.30
CA GLY A 112 0.42 5.87 -10.79
C GLY A 112 0.44 6.21 -12.28
N ILE A 113 -0.27 5.47 -13.11
CA ILE A 113 -0.41 5.73 -14.55
C ILE A 113 -1.05 7.11 -14.79
N GLU A 114 -2.11 7.42 -14.09
CA GLU A 114 -2.85 8.68 -14.24
C GLU A 114 -2.05 9.90 -13.77
N THR A 115 -1.16 9.72 -12.79
CA THR A 115 -0.34 10.79 -12.19
C THR A 115 1.11 10.81 -12.69
N GLY A 116 1.45 9.96 -13.64
CA GLY A 116 2.82 9.84 -14.18
C GLY A 116 3.82 9.31 -13.16
N PHE A 117 3.37 8.53 -12.17
CA PHE A 117 4.20 7.95 -11.10
C PHE A 117 4.94 9.00 -10.25
N LYS A 118 4.35 10.17 -10.08
CA LYS A 118 4.93 11.31 -9.32
C LYS A 118 4.15 11.61 -8.05
N LEU A 119 3.51 10.60 -7.47
CA LEU A 119 2.60 10.76 -6.35
C LEU A 119 2.75 9.59 -5.37
N SER A 120 2.60 9.91 -4.08
CA SER A 120 2.45 8.91 -3.01
C SER A 120 0.98 8.80 -2.58
N VAL A 121 0.44 7.61 -2.53
CA VAL A 121 -0.87 7.32 -1.92
C VAL A 121 -0.80 7.14 -0.40
N GLY A 122 0.37 7.39 0.19
CA GLY A 122 0.65 7.31 1.61
C GLY A 122 0.78 5.88 2.13
N LYS A 123 1.30 5.75 3.36
CA LYS A 123 1.45 4.45 4.02
C LYS A 123 0.09 3.76 4.13
N ASN A 124 0.04 2.47 3.78
CA ASN A 124 -1.20 1.65 3.79
C ASN A 124 -2.32 2.26 2.94
N TYR A 125 -1.96 2.93 1.84
CA TYR A 125 -2.90 3.52 0.89
C TYR A 125 -3.85 4.58 1.47
N LYS A 126 -3.47 5.24 2.60
CA LYS A 126 -4.34 6.15 3.36
C LYS A 126 -4.87 7.36 2.60
N PHE A 127 -4.29 7.67 1.44
CA PHE A 127 -4.72 8.78 0.59
C PHE A 127 -5.35 8.33 -0.74
N ILE A 128 -5.53 7.03 -0.95
CA ILE A 128 -5.96 6.48 -2.25
C ILE A 128 -7.36 6.99 -2.67
N GLU A 129 -8.25 7.23 -1.69
CA GLU A 129 -9.58 7.80 -1.90
C GLU A 129 -9.55 9.10 -2.73
N ARG A 130 -8.51 9.91 -2.56
CA ARG A 130 -8.37 11.22 -3.24
C ARG A 130 -8.12 11.11 -4.74
N TYR A 131 -7.75 9.92 -5.23
CA TYR A 131 -7.21 9.69 -6.56
C TYR A 131 -7.98 8.65 -7.37
N ILE A 132 -9.03 8.09 -6.81
CA ILE A 132 -9.91 7.13 -7.49
C ILE A 132 -11.33 7.70 -7.57
N SER A 133 -12.17 7.15 -8.46
CA SER A 133 -13.56 7.56 -8.56
C SER A 133 -14.36 7.16 -7.30
N GLU A 134 -15.41 7.92 -7.00
CA GLU A 134 -16.34 7.62 -5.91
C GLU A 134 -16.91 6.19 -6.02
N ASP A 135 -17.31 5.78 -7.22
CA ASP A 135 -17.82 4.43 -7.49
C ASP A 135 -16.79 3.33 -7.15
N LEU A 136 -15.52 3.52 -7.54
CA LEU A 136 -14.45 2.57 -7.19
C LEU A 136 -14.20 2.56 -5.68
N TRP A 137 -14.23 3.72 -5.03
CA TRP A 137 -14.06 3.85 -3.58
C TRP A 137 -15.16 3.14 -2.80
N GLU A 138 -16.43 3.38 -3.13
CA GLU A 138 -17.59 2.74 -2.49
C GLU A 138 -17.55 1.22 -2.65
N LYS A 139 -17.25 0.74 -3.86
CA LYS A 139 -17.08 -0.69 -4.12
C LYS A 139 -15.91 -1.29 -3.32
N LEU A 140 -14.77 -0.60 -3.27
CA LEU A 140 -13.63 -1.03 -2.47
C LEU A 140 -14.01 -1.13 -0.98
N LEU A 141 -14.69 -0.13 -0.42
CA LEU A 141 -15.15 -0.17 0.98
C LEU A 141 -16.15 -1.30 1.21
N SER A 142 -17.04 -1.58 0.27
CA SER A 142 -18.00 -2.68 0.37
C SER A 142 -17.32 -4.05 0.51
N THR A 143 -16.08 -4.22 0.00
CA THR A 143 -15.31 -5.45 0.18
C THR A 143 -14.84 -5.68 1.63
N TYR A 144 -14.97 -4.71 2.55
CA TYR A 144 -14.58 -4.85 3.95
C TYR A 144 -15.68 -5.42 4.85
N ARG A 145 -16.87 -5.68 4.31
CA ARG A 145 -17.96 -6.32 5.05
C ARG A 145 -17.67 -7.83 5.15
N MET A 146 -17.18 -8.26 6.32
CA MET A 146 -16.66 -9.63 6.51
C MET A 146 -17.19 -10.28 7.80
N ASP A 147 -18.32 -9.86 8.28
CA ASP A 147 -18.94 -10.27 9.55
C ASP A 147 -19.79 -11.55 9.44
N SER A 148 -19.95 -12.10 8.23
CA SER A 148 -20.61 -13.39 7.98
C SER A 148 -20.01 -14.10 6.78
N TYR A 149 -20.28 -15.40 6.63
CA TYR A 149 -19.85 -16.18 5.44
C TYR A 149 -20.43 -15.59 4.15
N GLU A 150 -21.69 -15.20 4.19
CA GLU A 150 -22.40 -14.60 3.06
C GLU A 150 -21.73 -13.29 2.62
N ASN A 151 -21.45 -12.42 3.58
CA ASN A 151 -20.79 -11.14 3.29
C ASN A 151 -19.35 -11.32 2.76
N ILE A 152 -18.62 -12.36 3.23
CA ILE A 152 -17.28 -12.64 2.70
C ILE A 152 -17.37 -13.15 1.25
N TRP A 153 -18.38 -13.98 0.91
CA TRP A 153 -18.60 -14.39 -0.47
C TRP A 153 -18.91 -13.20 -1.38
N GLU A 154 -19.80 -12.30 -0.96
CA GLU A 154 -20.13 -11.09 -1.72
C GLU A 154 -18.89 -10.19 -1.89
N ALA A 155 -18.12 -9.98 -0.81
CA ALA A 155 -16.88 -9.23 -0.84
C ALA A 155 -15.85 -9.85 -1.80
N LEU A 156 -15.74 -11.19 -1.84
CA LEU A 156 -14.82 -11.90 -2.72
C LEU A 156 -15.19 -11.71 -4.19
N PHE A 157 -16.47 -11.90 -4.54
CA PHE A 157 -16.93 -11.69 -5.91
C PHE A 157 -16.76 -10.24 -6.35
N LEU A 158 -17.01 -9.28 -5.45
CA LEU A 158 -16.78 -7.87 -5.74
C LEU A 158 -15.29 -7.58 -5.95
N CYS A 159 -14.39 -8.14 -5.12
CA CYS A 159 -12.95 -8.05 -5.32
C CYS A 159 -12.51 -8.59 -6.68
N HIS A 160 -13.08 -9.73 -7.12
CA HIS A 160 -12.77 -10.30 -8.44
C HIS A 160 -13.16 -9.35 -9.57
N GLN A 161 -14.35 -8.76 -9.49
CA GLN A 161 -14.83 -7.78 -10.49
C GLN A 161 -13.92 -6.56 -10.54
N LEU A 162 -13.59 -5.99 -9.38
CA LEU A 162 -12.71 -4.82 -9.27
C LEU A 162 -11.30 -5.14 -9.80
N PHE A 163 -10.72 -6.26 -9.36
CA PHE A 163 -9.38 -6.64 -9.77
C PHE A 163 -9.31 -6.86 -11.29
N ARG A 164 -10.28 -7.58 -11.87
CA ARG A 164 -10.33 -7.82 -13.32
C ARG A 164 -10.45 -6.51 -14.10
N ALA A 165 -11.30 -5.60 -13.68
CA ALA A 165 -11.49 -4.32 -14.34
C ALA A 165 -10.21 -3.46 -14.27
N VAL A 166 -9.63 -3.31 -13.06
CA VAL A 166 -8.46 -2.45 -12.86
C VAL A 166 -7.20 -3.07 -13.49
N SER A 167 -6.99 -4.38 -13.36
CA SER A 167 -5.81 -5.04 -13.94
C SER A 167 -5.84 -5.03 -15.45
N GLY A 168 -7.01 -5.20 -16.07
CA GLY A 168 -7.16 -5.06 -17.53
C GLY A 168 -6.79 -3.65 -18.00
N GLU A 169 -7.27 -2.62 -17.32
CA GLU A 169 -6.93 -1.22 -17.64
C GLU A 169 -5.41 -0.94 -17.47
N VAL A 170 -4.80 -1.44 -16.39
CA VAL A 170 -3.36 -1.31 -16.16
C VAL A 170 -2.57 -2.03 -17.25
N ALA A 171 -2.97 -3.24 -17.63
CA ALA A 171 -2.34 -4.01 -18.71
C ALA A 171 -2.36 -3.24 -20.04
N GLU A 172 -3.52 -2.73 -20.42
CA GLU A 172 -3.70 -1.95 -21.65
C GLU A 172 -2.80 -0.70 -21.66
N ARG A 173 -2.83 0.07 -20.57
CA ARG A 173 -2.08 1.34 -20.45
C ARG A 173 -0.56 1.14 -20.39
N LEU A 174 -0.09 0.03 -19.85
CA LEU A 174 1.34 -0.30 -19.77
C LEU A 174 1.82 -1.22 -20.89
N HIS A 175 0.93 -1.65 -21.77
CA HIS A 175 1.20 -2.62 -22.84
C HIS A 175 1.71 -3.97 -22.33
N TYR A 176 1.10 -4.46 -21.24
CA TYR A 176 1.38 -5.78 -20.71
C TYR A 176 0.32 -6.78 -21.18
N ALA A 177 0.71 -8.07 -21.23
CA ALA A 177 -0.27 -9.13 -21.45
C ALA A 177 -1.11 -9.31 -20.16
N TYR A 178 -2.44 -9.36 -20.31
CA TYR A 178 -3.29 -9.78 -19.20
C TYR A 178 -3.29 -11.32 -19.16
N PRO A 179 -2.95 -11.96 -18.01
CA PRO A 179 -3.02 -13.40 -17.89
C PRO A 179 -4.49 -13.83 -17.87
N GLU A 180 -4.88 -14.69 -18.83
CA GLU A 180 -6.24 -15.23 -18.94
C GLU A 180 -6.51 -16.34 -17.90
#